data_5cfd2cf277312356c95c2f38543935f2
#
_entry.id   5cfd2cf277312356c95c2f38543935f2
#
_cell.length_a   1.000
_cell.length_b   1.000
_cell.length_c   1.000
_cell.angle_alpha   90.00
_cell.angle_beta   90.00
_cell.angle_gamma   90.00
#
_symmetry.space_group_name_H-M   'P 1'
#
loop_
_entity.id
_entity.type
_entity.pdbx_description
1 polymer ?
#
loop_
_entity_poly.entity_id
_entity_poly.type
_entity_poly.pdbx_seq_one_letter_code
_entity_poly.pdbx_strand_id
1 'polypeptide(L)'
;MKEEEKNLYLYYLKKMGNFSNKPLSQRIVARELFEKFDVFFFDAFGTLYNRGGFVYPGAKAFIQKLRETGKEIRLITNAAHDEQELSEDLLKMGFLIYPHEIYSSGNFLKELVQKYSIQSAYFLGRESGKILLERSGVLIEENPQKPVVIICSTEFDSLRLRRAEEILRQSGSLLIVLNPDACAPEIDGSRSDVSGLQAYRLMNETHCAVECNGKPFPEVFERALKSVPAKSRVVMVGDTLGTDIVGASKVGISSCLVMGRNMREESFKDDCQVLGFTPDYIISGFE
;
A
#
# COMPACT_ATOMS: atom_id res chain seq x y z
N MET A 1 10.44 -11.78 -7.17
CA MET A 1 10.43 -11.35 -5.72
C MET A 1 11.55 -12.03 -4.95
N LYS A 2 12.11 -11.37 -3.90
CA LYS A 2 13.01 -12.00 -2.92
C LYS A 2 12.23 -13.01 -2.06
N GLU A 3 12.91 -13.96 -1.42
CA GLU A 3 12.26 -15.00 -0.59
C GLU A 3 11.49 -14.41 0.60
N GLU A 4 12.07 -13.45 1.33
CA GLU A 4 11.38 -12.79 2.45
C GLU A 4 10.13 -12.02 2.01
N GLU A 5 10.16 -11.39 0.84
CA GLU A 5 9.03 -10.69 0.25
C GLU A 5 7.88 -11.67 -0.06
N LYS A 6 8.19 -12.82 -0.65
CA LYS A 6 7.23 -13.89 -0.89
C LYS A 6 6.59 -14.38 0.41
N ASN A 7 7.41 -14.65 1.41
CA ASN A 7 6.96 -15.10 2.72
C ASN A 7 6.05 -14.09 3.41
N LEU A 8 6.35 -12.78 3.31
CA LEU A 8 5.48 -11.73 3.81
C LEU A 8 4.10 -11.75 3.13
N TYR A 9 4.06 -11.79 1.79
CA TYR A 9 2.79 -11.82 1.07
C TYR A 9 2.00 -13.11 1.30
N LEU A 10 2.66 -14.25 1.43
CA LEU A 10 2.01 -15.50 1.83
C LEU A 10 1.44 -15.42 3.27
N TYR A 11 2.13 -14.74 4.18
CA TYR A 11 1.60 -14.44 5.51
C TYR A 11 0.33 -13.58 5.44
N TYR A 12 0.30 -12.54 4.60
CA TYR A 12 -0.90 -11.72 4.40
C TYR A 12 -2.06 -12.54 3.81
N LEU A 13 -1.78 -13.36 2.80
CA LEU A 13 -2.78 -14.26 2.21
C LEU A 13 -3.38 -15.18 3.25
N LYS A 14 -2.55 -15.79 4.11
CA LYS A 14 -3.01 -16.65 5.21
C LYS A 14 -3.87 -15.87 6.21
N LYS A 15 -3.50 -14.64 6.54
CA LYS A 15 -4.26 -13.77 7.47
C LYS A 15 -5.63 -13.40 6.91
N MET A 16 -5.75 -13.19 5.61
CA MET A 16 -7.02 -12.88 4.91
C MET A 16 -7.89 -14.11 4.63
N GLY A 17 -7.41 -15.32 4.94
CA GLY A 17 -8.01 -16.58 4.52
C GLY A 17 -7.55 -16.97 3.11
N ASN A 18 -7.18 -18.24 2.94
CA ASN A 18 -6.66 -18.77 1.67
C ASN A 18 -7.71 -18.60 0.56
N PHE A 19 -7.36 -17.86 -0.44
CA PHE A 19 -8.10 -17.72 -1.68
C PHE A 19 -7.08 -17.56 -2.81
N SER A 20 -7.49 -17.83 -4.03
CA SER A 20 -6.64 -17.63 -5.22
C SER A 20 -7.52 -17.16 -6.37
N ASN A 21 -6.90 -16.48 -7.29
CA ASN A 21 -7.48 -16.05 -8.54
C ASN A 21 -6.49 -16.46 -9.65
N LYS A 22 -6.96 -17.07 -10.72
CA LYS A 22 -6.15 -17.44 -11.88
C LYS A 22 -6.81 -16.99 -13.19
N PRO A 23 -7.13 -15.69 -13.35
CA PRO A 23 -7.60 -15.21 -14.63
C PRO A 23 -6.48 -15.31 -15.67
N LEU A 24 -6.86 -15.33 -16.95
CA LEU A 24 -5.91 -15.17 -18.04
C LEU A 24 -5.61 -13.68 -18.18
N SER A 25 -4.38 -13.26 -17.90
CA SER A 25 -3.95 -11.88 -18.11
C SER A 25 -4.01 -11.49 -19.59
N GLN A 26 -4.59 -10.32 -19.83
CA GLN A 26 -4.57 -9.68 -21.14
C GLN A 26 -3.58 -8.53 -21.14
N ARG A 27 -2.60 -8.55 -22.06
CA ARG A 27 -1.75 -7.39 -22.31
C ARG A 27 -2.49 -6.43 -23.23
N ILE A 28 -2.66 -5.21 -22.77
CA ILE A 28 -3.38 -4.14 -23.44
C ILE A 28 -2.58 -2.84 -23.39
N VAL A 29 -2.97 -1.86 -24.19
CA VAL A 29 -2.50 -0.48 -24.03
C VAL A 29 -3.41 0.26 -23.03
N ALA A 30 -2.85 1.19 -22.27
CA ALA A 30 -3.58 1.84 -21.17
C ALA A 30 -4.89 2.50 -21.63
N ARG A 31 -4.95 3.06 -22.85
CA ARG A 31 -6.16 3.68 -23.39
C ARG A 31 -7.36 2.74 -23.49
N GLU A 32 -7.16 1.44 -23.63
CA GLU A 32 -8.26 0.47 -23.70
C GLU A 32 -9.04 0.35 -22.38
N LEU A 33 -8.41 0.75 -21.26
CA LEU A 33 -9.07 0.78 -19.96
C LEU A 33 -10.24 1.78 -19.91
N PHE A 34 -10.18 2.90 -20.69
CA PHE A 34 -11.25 3.91 -20.72
C PHE A 34 -12.60 3.34 -21.15
N GLU A 35 -12.61 2.38 -22.08
CA GLU A 35 -13.85 1.77 -22.59
C GLU A 35 -14.37 0.68 -21.65
N LYS A 36 -13.45 0.06 -20.87
CA LYS A 36 -13.76 -1.08 -20.02
C LYS A 36 -14.27 -0.69 -18.64
N PHE A 37 -13.84 0.46 -18.11
CA PHE A 37 -14.07 0.84 -16.72
C PHE A 37 -14.65 2.24 -16.57
N ASP A 38 -15.36 2.41 -15.46
CA ASP A 38 -16.05 3.66 -15.10
C ASP A 38 -15.35 4.35 -13.93
N VAL A 39 -14.73 3.55 -13.03
CA VAL A 39 -14.01 4.00 -11.84
C VAL A 39 -12.62 3.37 -11.81
N PHE A 40 -11.63 4.19 -11.54
CA PHE A 40 -10.23 3.81 -11.50
C PHE A 40 -9.68 3.98 -10.10
N PHE A 41 -9.25 2.89 -9.50
CA PHE A 41 -8.43 2.89 -8.31
C PHE A 41 -6.97 2.85 -8.72
N PHE A 42 -6.16 3.77 -8.21
CA PHE A 42 -4.72 3.83 -8.50
C PHE A 42 -3.92 3.60 -7.24
N ASP A 43 -2.88 2.79 -7.34
CA ASP A 43 -1.74 2.95 -6.47
C ASP A 43 -1.00 4.25 -6.82
N ALA A 44 -0.28 4.82 -5.86
CA ALA A 44 0.41 6.10 -6.00
C ALA A 44 1.88 5.91 -6.38
N PHE A 45 2.68 5.48 -5.40
CA PHE A 45 4.13 5.39 -5.52
C PHE A 45 4.53 4.13 -6.30
N GLY A 46 5.37 4.28 -7.32
CA GLY A 46 5.69 3.18 -8.25
C GLY A 46 4.73 3.11 -9.43
N THR A 47 3.53 3.60 -9.30
CA THR A 47 2.50 3.60 -10.35
C THR A 47 2.40 4.94 -11.07
N LEU A 48 2.12 6.02 -10.35
CA LEU A 48 1.96 7.37 -10.92
C LEU A 48 3.26 8.18 -10.83
N TYR A 49 3.98 8.06 -9.72
CA TYR A 49 5.21 8.80 -9.45
C TYR A 49 6.20 7.97 -8.63
N ASN A 50 7.43 8.51 -8.50
CA ASN A 50 8.51 7.93 -7.70
C ASN A 50 9.23 9.03 -6.90
N ARG A 51 10.28 8.66 -6.17
CA ARG A 51 11.07 9.56 -5.31
C ARG A 51 11.50 10.83 -6.04
N GLY A 52 11.67 11.91 -5.27
CA GLY A 52 12.13 13.20 -5.82
C GLY A 52 11.14 13.87 -6.77
N GLY A 53 9.86 13.48 -6.74
CA GLY A 53 8.84 14.05 -7.63
C GLY A 53 8.93 13.55 -9.08
N PHE A 54 9.65 12.47 -9.33
CA PHE A 54 9.68 11.85 -10.66
C PHE A 54 8.29 11.33 -11.02
N VAL A 55 7.73 11.85 -12.09
CA VAL A 55 6.42 11.41 -12.61
C VAL A 55 6.64 10.49 -13.80
N TYR A 56 5.99 9.33 -13.76
CA TYR A 56 6.11 8.36 -14.85
C TYR A 56 5.50 8.91 -16.16
N PRO A 57 6.13 8.61 -17.31
CA PRO A 57 5.64 9.03 -18.62
C PRO A 57 4.17 8.66 -18.83
N GLY A 58 3.40 9.58 -19.41
CA GLY A 58 1.97 9.40 -19.68
C GLY A 58 1.04 9.51 -18.47
N ALA A 59 1.52 9.33 -17.21
CA ALA A 59 0.64 9.27 -16.04
C ALA A 59 -0.22 10.53 -15.85
N LYS A 60 0.35 11.72 -15.99
CA LYS A 60 -0.42 12.99 -15.88
C LYS A 60 -1.50 13.09 -16.94
N ALA A 61 -1.14 12.83 -18.19
CA ALA A 61 -2.07 12.90 -19.31
C ALA A 61 -3.21 11.88 -19.15
N PHE A 62 -2.89 10.70 -18.63
CA PHE A 62 -3.87 9.65 -18.36
C PHE A 62 -4.88 10.09 -17.28
N ILE A 63 -4.42 10.59 -16.14
CA ILE A 63 -5.29 11.12 -15.07
C ILE A 63 -6.14 12.30 -15.57
N GLN A 64 -5.53 13.22 -16.30
CA GLN A 64 -6.27 14.34 -16.89
C GLN A 64 -7.37 13.83 -17.84
N LYS A 65 -7.06 12.87 -18.70
CA LYS A 65 -8.03 12.30 -19.64
C LYS A 65 -9.19 11.60 -18.93
N LEU A 66 -8.96 10.91 -17.82
CA LEU A 66 -10.02 10.34 -16.99
C LEU A 66 -10.98 11.44 -16.50
N ARG A 67 -10.44 12.57 -16.01
CA ARG A 67 -11.25 13.72 -15.57
C ARG A 67 -12.08 14.31 -16.70
N GLU A 68 -11.46 14.56 -17.86
CA GLU A 68 -12.14 15.10 -19.04
C GLU A 68 -13.27 14.20 -19.55
N THR A 69 -13.15 12.90 -19.36
CA THR A 69 -14.16 11.92 -19.79
C THR A 69 -15.15 11.53 -18.69
N GLY A 70 -15.13 12.24 -17.56
CA GLY A 70 -16.06 12.01 -16.44
C GLY A 70 -15.87 10.69 -15.71
N LYS A 71 -14.68 10.07 -15.82
CA LYS A 71 -14.34 8.86 -15.04
C LYS A 71 -13.99 9.24 -13.61
N GLU A 72 -14.38 8.38 -12.67
CA GLU A 72 -14.05 8.59 -11.28
C GLU A 72 -12.69 8.00 -10.91
N ILE A 73 -12.00 8.66 -9.98
CA ILE A 73 -10.67 8.28 -9.51
C ILE A 73 -10.69 8.08 -8.01
N ARG A 74 -10.01 7.05 -7.52
CA ARG A 74 -9.65 6.86 -6.12
C ARG A 74 -8.17 6.50 -6.04
N LEU A 75 -7.46 7.06 -5.09
CA LEU A 75 -6.07 6.71 -4.81
C LEU A 75 -6.04 5.77 -3.62
N ILE A 76 -5.55 4.54 -3.81
CA ILE A 76 -5.42 3.53 -2.76
C ILE A 76 -3.93 3.35 -2.50
N THR A 77 -3.45 3.87 -1.38
CA THR A 77 -2.01 3.90 -1.12
C THR A 77 -1.62 3.30 0.22
N ASN A 78 -0.49 2.61 0.26
CA ASN A 78 0.15 2.15 1.48
C ASN A 78 1.11 3.18 2.08
N ALA A 79 1.27 4.34 1.43
CA ALA A 79 2.01 5.43 2.02
C ALA A 79 1.28 5.96 3.27
N ALA A 80 1.98 5.97 4.40
CA ALA A 80 1.47 6.50 5.66
C ALA A 80 1.55 8.04 5.63
N HIS A 81 0.67 8.64 4.86
CA HIS A 81 0.53 10.09 4.71
C HIS A 81 -0.88 10.53 5.11
N ASP A 82 -0.98 11.77 5.53
CA ASP A 82 -2.22 12.51 5.62
C ASP A 82 -2.77 12.80 4.20
N GLU A 83 -4.08 12.69 4.01
CA GLU A 83 -4.70 12.85 2.69
C GLU A 83 -4.57 14.27 2.15
N GLN A 84 -4.64 15.26 3.02
CA GLN A 84 -4.49 16.66 2.63
C GLN A 84 -3.08 16.93 2.12
N GLU A 85 -2.05 16.51 2.89
CA GLU A 85 -0.65 16.66 2.50
C GLU A 85 -0.35 15.91 1.21
N LEU A 86 -0.84 14.67 1.08
CA LEU A 86 -0.62 13.88 -0.13
C LEU A 86 -1.30 14.51 -1.36
N SER A 87 -2.52 15.05 -1.20
CA SER A 87 -3.21 15.77 -2.27
C SER A 87 -2.44 17.00 -2.73
N GLU A 88 -1.89 17.78 -1.79
CA GLU A 88 -1.07 18.97 -2.09
C GLU A 88 0.23 18.58 -2.83
N ASP A 89 0.89 17.51 -2.41
CA ASP A 89 2.10 17.04 -3.07
C ASP A 89 1.81 16.48 -4.48
N LEU A 90 0.70 15.77 -4.65
CA LEU A 90 0.22 15.32 -5.96
C LEU A 90 -0.10 16.51 -6.88
N LEU A 91 -0.71 17.55 -6.36
CA LEU A 91 -1.00 18.77 -7.12
C LEU A 91 0.29 19.47 -7.57
N LYS A 92 1.31 19.57 -6.72
CA LYS A 92 2.65 20.09 -7.09
C LYS A 92 3.29 19.25 -8.21
N MET A 93 3.05 17.95 -8.23
CA MET A 93 3.50 17.04 -9.30
C MET A 93 2.61 17.11 -10.56
N GLY A 94 1.50 17.86 -10.52
CA GLY A 94 0.56 18.06 -11.64
C GLY A 94 -0.55 17.02 -11.73
N PHE A 95 -0.86 16.31 -10.63
CA PHE A 95 -2.03 15.43 -10.52
C PHE A 95 -3.16 16.13 -9.79
N LEU A 96 -4.32 16.24 -10.42
CA LEU A 96 -5.53 16.75 -9.76
C LEU A 96 -6.26 15.57 -9.08
N ILE A 97 -5.86 15.26 -7.85
CA ILE A 97 -6.47 14.24 -6.99
C ILE A 97 -6.82 14.91 -5.66
N TYR A 98 -8.09 14.85 -5.28
CA TYR A 98 -8.60 15.56 -4.11
C TYR A 98 -8.45 14.71 -2.83
N PRO A 99 -8.36 15.32 -1.63
CA PRO A 99 -8.21 14.58 -0.38
C PRO A 99 -9.29 13.50 -0.16
N HIS A 100 -10.55 13.78 -0.51
CA HIS A 100 -11.66 12.84 -0.36
C HIS A 100 -11.61 11.63 -1.33
N GLU A 101 -10.71 11.66 -2.31
CA GLU A 101 -10.45 10.55 -3.23
C GLU A 101 -9.29 9.67 -2.76
N ILE A 102 -8.60 10.04 -1.68
CA ILE A 102 -7.41 9.36 -1.16
C ILE A 102 -7.79 8.44 -0.01
N TYR A 103 -7.37 7.20 -0.11
CA TYR A 103 -7.55 6.15 0.89
C TYR A 103 -6.18 5.58 1.24
N SER A 104 -5.61 6.04 2.35
CA SER A 104 -4.29 5.61 2.79
C SER A 104 -4.36 4.58 3.92
N SER A 105 -3.33 3.76 4.04
CA SER A 105 -3.17 2.83 5.16
C SER A 105 -3.08 3.57 6.51
N GLY A 106 -2.56 4.80 6.51
CA GLY A 106 -2.47 5.64 7.70
C GLY A 106 -3.82 6.01 8.31
N ASN A 107 -4.89 6.08 7.49
CA ASN A 107 -6.24 6.45 7.93
C ASN A 107 -6.86 5.46 8.91
N PHE A 108 -6.33 4.25 9.00
CA PHE A 108 -6.81 3.23 9.94
C PHE A 108 -6.21 3.35 11.33
N LEU A 109 -5.18 4.20 11.53
CA LEU A 109 -4.50 4.30 12.82
C LEU A 109 -5.45 4.69 13.93
N LYS A 110 -6.33 5.66 13.71
CA LYS A 110 -7.31 6.10 14.70
C LYS A 110 -8.24 4.97 15.19
N GLU A 111 -8.66 4.10 14.28
CA GLU A 111 -9.51 2.95 14.60
C GLU A 111 -8.75 1.89 15.41
N LEU A 112 -7.48 1.64 15.05
CA LEU A 112 -6.61 0.74 15.81
C LEU A 112 -6.31 1.29 17.22
N VAL A 113 -6.08 2.59 17.32
CA VAL A 113 -5.88 3.27 18.61
C VAL A 113 -7.08 3.08 19.52
N GLN A 114 -8.28 3.24 18.99
CA GLN A 114 -9.53 3.00 19.75
C GLN A 114 -9.71 1.52 20.10
N LYS A 115 -9.53 0.62 19.13
CA LYS A 115 -9.68 -0.85 19.30
C LYS A 115 -8.79 -1.39 20.42
N TYR A 116 -7.55 -0.92 20.50
CA TYR A 116 -6.56 -1.39 21.47
C TYR A 116 -6.38 -0.47 22.68
N SER A 117 -7.13 0.65 22.73
CA SER A 117 -7.01 1.68 23.79
C SER A 117 -5.55 2.11 23.96
N ILE A 118 -4.92 2.56 22.87
CA ILE A 118 -3.53 2.98 22.82
C ILE A 118 -3.46 4.46 23.21
N GLN A 119 -2.71 4.79 24.27
CA GLN A 119 -2.46 6.16 24.70
C GLN A 119 -1.06 6.63 24.26
N SER A 120 -0.09 5.72 24.29
CA SER A 120 1.27 6.00 23.84
C SER A 120 1.85 4.82 23.08
N ALA A 121 2.84 5.08 22.23
CA ALA A 121 3.55 4.06 21.47
C ALA A 121 5.01 4.50 21.20
N TYR A 122 5.87 3.51 21.02
CA TYR A 122 7.18 3.73 20.44
C TYR A 122 7.05 3.85 18.92
N PHE A 123 7.68 4.84 18.32
CA PHE A 123 7.50 5.13 16.89
C PHE A 123 8.77 4.83 16.09
N LEU A 124 8.63 4.07 15.02
CA LEU A 124 9.66 3.83 14.01
C LEU A 124 9.25 4.45 12.67
N GLY A 125 10.04 5.39 12.18
CA GLY A 125 9.80 5.99 10.87
C GLY A 125 10.28 7.43 10.77
N ARG A 126 9.95 8.03 9.63
CA ARG A 126 10.28 9.41 9.30
C ARG A 126 9.47 10.42 10.12
N GLU A 127 10.00 11.62 10.23
CA GLU A 127 9.39 12.70 11.02
C GLU A 127 7.94 13.01 10.57
N SER A 128 7.69 13.07 9.27
CA SER A 128 6.35 13.32 8.73
C SER A 128 5.29 12.29 9.14
N GLY A 129 5.71 11.07 9.48
CA GLY A 129 4.80 10.03 9.99
C GLY A 129 4.26 10.31 11.40
N LYS A 130 4.92 11.19 12.18
CA LYS A 130 4.46 11.56 13.53
C LYS A 130 3.12 12.29 13.52
N ILE A 131 2.83 13.05 12.47
CA ILE A 131 1.56 13.76 12.30
C ILE A 131 0.36 12.82 12.40
N LEU A 132 0.47 11.61 11.86
CA LEU A 132 -0.59 10.60 11.92
C LEU A 132 -0.85 10.15 13.37
N LEU A 133 0.21 9.99 14.17
CA LEU A 133 0.10 9.61 15.58
C LEU A 133 -0.55 10.75 16.37
N GLU A 134 -0.08 11.97 16.20
CA GLU A 134 -0.63 13.15 16.87
C GLU A 134 -2.12 13.34 16.57
N ARG A 135 -2.53 13.25 15.29
CA ARG A 135 -3.94 13.34 14.89
C ARG A 135 -4.78 12.16 15.40
N SER A 136 -4.16 11.04 15.69
CA SER A 136 -4.82 9.88 16.29
C SER A 136 -4.84 9.92 17.82
N GLY A 137 -4.23 10.94 18.43
CA GLY A 137 -4.16 11.13 19.88
C GLY A 137 -3.16 10.20 20.58
N VAL A 138 -2.13 9.72 19.86
CA VAL A 138 -1.10 8.83 20.39
C VAL A 138 0.13 9.64 20.79
N LEU A 139 0.56 9.51 22.03
CA LEU A 139 1.82 10.08 22.50
C LEU A 139 3.00 9.21 22.04
N ILE A 140 4.05 9.84 21.53
CA ILE A 140 5.28 9.12 21.16
C ILE A 140 6.20 9.09 22.38
N GLU A 141 6.51 7.89 22.88
CA GLU A 141 7.28 7.69 24.10
C GLU A 141 8.36 6.61 23.91
N GLU A 142 9.51 6.82 24.56
CA GLU A 142 10.59 5.80 24.63
C GLU A 142 10.18 4.57 25.44
N ASN A 143 9.28 4.75 26.41
CA ASN A 143 8.73 3.72 27.27
C ASN A 143 7.21 3.83 27.30
N PRO A 144 6.50 3.34 26.26
CA PRO A 144 5.06 3.45 26.20
C PRO A 144 4.39 2.62 27.31
N GLN A 145 3.24 3.09 27.79
CA GLN A 145 2.48 2.43 28.87
C GLN A 145 2.10 0.97 28.57
N LYS A 146 1.75 0.69 27.32
CA LYS A 146 1.60 -0.65 26.76
C LYS A 146 2.75 -0.91 25.80
N PRO A 147 3.23 -2.15 25.63
CA PRO A 147 4.32 -2.44 24.71
C PRO A 147 3.86 -2.37 23.24
N VAL A 148 3.60 -1.17 22.77
CA VAL A 148 3.13 -0.89 21.41
C VAL A 148 4.23 -0.20 20.62
N VAL A 149 4.52 -0.73 19.44
CA VAL A 149 5.40 -0.11 18.44
C VAL A 149 4.58 0.19 17.19
N ILE A 150 4.72 1.39 16.64
CA ILE A 150 4.11 1.79 15.37
C ILE A 150 5.22 2.07 14.35
N ILE A 151 5.18 1.38 13.21
CA ILE A 151 6.15 1.54 12.14
C ILE A 151 5.50 2.09 10.87
N CYS A 152 6.10 3.13 10.26
CA CYS A 152 5.60 3.72 9.00
C CYS A 152 6.64 3.78 7.88
N SER A 153 7.93 3.75 8.18
CA SER A 153 9.01 3.75 7.18
C SER A 153 10.26 3.10 7.77
N THR A 154 11.30 2.94 6.96
CA THR A 154 12.60 2.38 7.37
C THR A 154 13.64 3.46 7.72
N GLU A 155 13.23 4.71 7.85
CA GLU A 155 14.09 5.84 8.17
C GLU A 155 14.35 5.95 9.67
N PHE A 156 15.14 5.02 10.19
CA PHE A 156 15.59 4.98 11.58
C PHE A 156 16.94 4.25 11.69
N ASP A 157 17.67 4.50 12.75
CA ASP A 157 18.96 3.86 13.03
C ASP A 157 18.82 2.51 13.76
N SER A 158 19.93 1.81 13.91
CA SER A 158 19.96 0.50 14.58
C SER A 158 19.67 0.57 16.07
N LEU A 159 19.86 1.73 16.74
CA LEU A 159 19.53 1.90 18.16
C LEU A 159 18.01 1.92 18.35
N ARG A 160 17.33 2.68 17.51
CA ARG A 160 15.86 2.73 17.51
C ARG A 160 15.25 1.37 17.19
N LEU A 161 15.83 0.63 16.25
CA LEU A 161 15.38 -0.72 15.93
C LEU A 161 15.52 -1.66 17.13
N ARG A 162 16.68 -1.70 17.79
CA ARG A 162 16.91 -2.51 19.00
C ARG A 162 15.94 -2.16 20.11
N ARG A 163 15.66 -0.87 20.29
CA ARG A 163 14.68 -0.44 21.30
C ARG A 163 13.28 -0.96 20.98
N ALA A 164 12.87 -0.92 19.74
CA ALA A 164 11.59 -1.50 19.31
C ALA A 164 11.54 -3.02 19.59
N GLU A 165 12.60 -3.76 19.30
CA GLU A 165 12.70 -5.19 19.61
C GLU A 165 12.53 -5.47 21.11
N GLU A 166 13.21 -4.69 21.99
CA GLU A 166 13.07 -4.82 23.44
C GLU A 166 11.60 -4.64 23.91
N ILE A 167 10.91 -3.65 23.34
CA ILE A 167 9.51 -3.41 23.64
C ILE A 167 8.64 -4.56 23.14
N LEU A 168 8.89 -5.02 21.91
CA LEU A 168 8.09 -6.07 21.27
C LEU A 168 8.33 -7.47 21.88
N ARG A 169 9.41 -7.71 22.60
CA ARG A 169 9.65 -8.96 23.36
C ARG A 169 8.83 -9.04 24.67
N GLN A 170 8.17 -7.98 25.07
CA GLN A 170 7.33 -7.97 26.27
C GLN A 170 6.00 -8.70 26.02
N SER A 171 5.43 -9.30 27.08
CA SER A 171 4.14 -9.96 27.00
C SER A 171 3.02 -8.97 26.61
N GLY A 172 2.15 -9.37 25.69
CA GLY A 172 1.04 -8.55 25.24
C GLY A 172 1.46 -7.43 24.26
N SER A 173 2.66 -7.52 23.70
CA SER A 173 3.17 -6.53 22.73
C SER A 173 2.41 -6.52 21.42
N LEU A 174 2.32 -5.34 20.82
CA LEU A 174 1.64 -5.09 19.56
C LEU A 174 2.50 -4.24 18.61
N LEU A 175 2.69 -4.74 17.40
CA LEU A 175 3.29 -4.01 16.30
C LEU A 175 2.20 -3.53 15.32
N ILE A 176 2.06 -2.22 15.15
CA ILE A 176 1.17 -1.62 14.15
C ILE A 176 1.99 -1.19 12.94
N VAL A 177 1.60 -1.68 11.77
CA VAL A 177 2.28 -1.44 10.49
C VAL A 177 1.44 -0.50 9.65
N LEU A 178 1.91 0.74 9.48
CA LEU A 178 1.19 1.75 8.68
C LEU A 178 1.51 1.69 7.18
N ASN A 179 2.58 1.01 6.79
CA ASN A 179 2.87 0.72 5.39
C ASN A 179 3.25 -0.77 5.27
N PRO A 180 2.33 -1.61 4.81
CA PRO A 180 2.53 -3.06 4.70
C PRO A 180 3.29 -3.51 3.44
N ASP A 181 3.72 -2.62 2.55
CA ASP A 181 4.51 -3.01 1.39
C ASP A 181 5.85 -3.65 1.78
N ALA A 182 6.28 -4.67 1.04
CA ALA A 182 7.57 -5.31 1.24
C ALA A 182 8.73 -4.46 0.71
N CYS A 183 8.56 -3.90 -0.47
CA CYS A 183 9.56 -3.10 -1.16
C CYS A 183 8.92 -2.01 -2.02
N ALA A 184 9.74 -1.04 -2.40
CA ALA A 184 9.38 0.06 -3.29
C ALA A 184 10.35 0.08 -4.49
N PRO A 185 9.86 0.42 -5.72
CA PRO A 185 10.73 0.57 -6.87
C PRO A 185 11.55 1.85 -6.76
N GLU A 186 12.80 1.80 -7.24
CA GLU A 186 13.68 2.96 -7.36
C GLU A 186 13.75 3.40 -8.84
N ILE A 187 14.18 4.64 -9.07
CA ILE A 187 14.27 5.22 -10.42
C ILE A 187 15.29 4.48 -11.30
N ASP A 188 16.35 3.95 -10.71
CA ASP A 188 17.38 3.18 -11.40
C ASP A 188 16.96 1.73 -11.72
N GLY A 189 15.71 1.37 -11.42
CA GLY A 189 15.17 0.04 -11.62
C GLY A 189 15.53 -0.97 -10.51
N SER A 190 16.26 -0.57 -9.47
CA SER A 190 16.42 -1.38 -8.25
C SER A 190 15.16 -1.33 -7.38
N ARG A 191 15.17 -2.04 -6.25
CA ARG A 191 14.10 -2.00 -5.25
C ARG A 191 14.68 -1.90 -3.86
N SER A 192 14.12 -1.02 -3.03
CA SER A 192 14.47 -0.88 -1.62
C SER A 192 13.45 -1.58 -0.73
N ASP A 193 13.92 -2.19 0.35
CA ASP A 193 13.06 -2.73 1.40
C ASP A 193 12.33 -1.58 2.11
N VAL A 194 11.04 -1.78 2.44
CA VAL A 194 10.24 -0.80 3.18
C VAL A 194 9.64 -1.42 4.45
N SER A 195 8.84 -0.64 5.16
CA SER A 195 8.43 -0.96 6.53
C SER A 195 7.67 -2.27 6.70
N GLY A 196 6.91 -2.73 5.72
CA GLY A 196 6.23 -4.02 5.81
C GLY A 196 7.20 -5.19 5.94
N LEU A 197 8.29 -5.19 5.17
CA LEU A 197 9.30 -6.24 5.28
C LEU A 197 10.08 -6.15 6.60
N GLN A 198 10.39 -4.94 7.06
CA GLN A 198 11.02 -4.74 8.37
C GLN A 198 10.10 -5.19 9.51
N ALA A 199 8.82 -4.90 9.42
CA ALA A 199 7.83 -5.36 10.38
C ALA A 199 7.71 -6.89 10.41
N TYR A 200 7.81 -7.53 9.25
CA TYR A 200 7.82 -8.99 9.14
C TYR A 200 9.04 -9.62 9.85
N ARG A 201 10.22 -9.00 9.70
CA ARG A 201 11.44 -9.41 10.43
C ARG A 201 11.25 -9.26 11.93
N LEU A 202 10.77 -8.09 12.40
CA LEU A 202 10.46 -7.84 13.81
C LEU A 202 9.48 -8.87 14.39
N MET A 203 8.39 -9.16 13.66
CA MET A 203 7.40 -10.16 14.07
C MET A 203 8.03 -11.55 14.25
N ASN A 204 8.86 -11.99 13.31
CA ASN A 204 9.51 -13.30 13.37
C ASN A 204 10.52 -13.39 14.54
N GLU A 205 11.22 -12.31 14.85
CA GLU A 205 12.22 -12.27 15.91
C GLU A 205 11.62 -12.13 17.33
N THR A 206 10.48 -11.44 17.43
CA THR A 206 9.88 -11.10 18.73
C THR A 206 8.62 -11.89 19.05
N HIS A 207 8.00 -12.52 18.05
CA HIS A 207 6.72 -13.21 18.13
C HIS A 207 5.57 -12.34 18.64
N CYS A 208 5.64 -11.02 18.44
CA CYS A 208 4.62 -10.07 18.83
C CYS A 208 3.34 -10.22 18.00
N ALA A 209 2.23 -9.69 18.52
CA ALA A 209 1.03 -9.52 17.73
C ALA A 209 1.24 -8.41 16.67
N VAL A 210 0.65 -8.58 15.46
CA VAL A 210 0.79 -7.62 14.36
C VAL A 210 -0.58 -7.22 13.84
N GLU A 211 -0.79 -5.92 13.74
CA GLU A 211 -1.90 -5.30 13.03
C GLU A 211 -1.36 -4.47 11.86
N CYS A 212 -1.92 -4.69 10.70
CA CYS A 212 -1.65 -3.91 9.51
C CYS A 212 -2.95 -3.72 8.72
N ASN A 213 -3.12 -2.52 8.20
CA ASN A 213 -4.21 -2.12 7.32
C ASN A 213 -3.61 -1.47 6.08
N GLY A 214 -4.39 -1.40 5.01
CA GLY A 214 -3.91 -1.00 3.70
C GLY A 214 -3.90 -2.19 2.75
N LYS A 215 -3.38 -2.02 1.56
CA LYS A 215 -3.28 -3.11 0.57
C LYS A 215 -2.31 -4.20 1.06
N PRO A 216 -2.63 -5.49 0.93
CA PRO A 216 -3.75 -6.11 0.21
C PRO A 216 -5.03 -6.31 1.02
N PHE A 217 -5.12 -5.83 2.25
CA PHE A 217 -6.27 -6.07 3.12
C PHE A 217 -7.53 -5.41 2.55
N PRO A 218 -8.70 -6.10 2.64
CA PRO A 218 -9.92 -5.66 1.96
C PRO A 218 -10.47 -4.33 2.47
N GLU A 219 -10.20 -3.98 3.73
CA GLU A 219 -10.80 -2.83 4.40
C GLU A 219 -10.54 -1.50 3.67
N VAL A 220 -9.34 -1.30 3.11
CA VAL A 220 -9.01 -0.07 2.38
C VAL A 220 -9.77 0.02 1.06
N PHE A 221 -9.92 -1.11 0.36
CA PHE A 221 -10.70 -1.18 -0.88
C PHE A 221 -12.19 -1.04 -0.62
N GLU A 222 -12.73 -1.72 0.38
CA GLU A 222 -14.14 -1.65 0.78
C GLU A 222 -14.53 -0.23 1.20
N ARG A 223 -13.63 0.49 1.89
CA ARG A 223 -13.83 1.90 2.23
C ARG A 223 -13.96 2.76 0.98
N ALA A 224 -13.06 2.57 0.01
CA ALA A 224 -13.12 3.29 -1.27
C ALA A 224 -14.36 2.91 -2.08
N LEU A 225 -14.74 1.63 -2.10
CA LEU A 225 -15.93 1.13 -2.81
C LEU A 225 -17.25 1.71 -2.28
N LYS A 226 -17.34 2.08 -0.99
CA LYS A 226 -18.52 2.76 -0.44
C LYS A 226 -18.83 4.10 -1.10
N SER A 227 -17.82 4.75 -1.70
CA SER A 227 -17.97 6.01 -2.43
C SER A 227 -18.17 5.84 -3.93
N VAL A 228 -18.27 4.60 -4.42
CA VAL A 228 -18.40 4.29 -5.85
C VAL A 228 -19.87 4.10 -6.19
N PRO A 229 -20.38 4.68 -7.32
CA PRO A 229 -21.74 4.45 -7.76
C PRO A 229 -22.03 2.97 -8.00
N ALA A 230 -23.25 2.55 -7.63
CA ALA A 230 -23.67 1.16 -7.80
C ALA A 230 -23.56 0.70 -9.27
N LYS A 231 -23.11 -0.53 -9.49
CA LYS A 231 -22.91 -1.16 -10.80
C LYS A 231 -21.78 -0.57 -11.64
N SER A 232 -20.93 0.30 -11.10
CA SER A 232 -19.75 0.77 -11.82
C SER A 232 -18.75 -0.37 -12.03
N ARG A 233 -18.12 -0.38 -13.19
CA ARG A 233 -17.01 -1.27 -13.49
C ARG A 233 -15.75 -0.64 -12.90
N VAL A 234 -15.16 -1.28 -11.93
CA VAL A 234 -13.99 -0.77 -11.17
C VAL A 234 -12.74 -1.53 -11.54
N VAL A 235 -11.62 -0.82 -11.72
CA VAL A 235 -10.29 -1.42 -11.90
C VAL A 235 -9.29 -0.84 -10.91
N MET A 236 -8.49 -1.69 -10.27
CA MET A 236 -7.28 -1.30 -9.54
C MET A 236 -6.08 -1.33 -10.48
N VAL A 237 -5.41 -0.21 -10.63
CA VAL A 237 -4.18 -0.05 -11.42
C VAL A 237 -3.01 0.15 -10.46
N GLY A 238 -2.07 -0.77 -10.45
CA GLY A 238 -0.93 -0.74 -9.54
C GLY A 238 0.26 -1.52 -10.06
N ASP A 239 1.39 -1.45 -9.39
CA ASP A 239 2.65 -2.04 -9.83
C ASP A 239 3.09 -3.25 -9.01
N THR A 240 2.32 -3.60 -7.97
CA THR A 240 2.69 -4.64 -7.01
C THR A 240 1.68 -5.78 -6.97
N LEU A 241 2.12 -6.99 -7.34
CA LEU A 241 1.29 -8.20 -7.37
C LEU A 241 0.73 -8.52 -5.98
N GLY A 242 1.58 -8.48 -4.95
CA GLY A 242 1.25 -8.91 -3.59
C GLY A 242 0.34 -7.96 -2.80
N THR A 243 0.13 -6.75 -3.29
CA THR A 243 -0.73 -5.74 -2.64
C THR A 243 -1.88 -5.29 -3.54
N ASP A 244 -1.61 -4.72 -4.71
CA ASP A 244 -2.63 -4.16 -5.59
C ASP A 244 -3.51 -5.23 -6.21
N ILE A 245 -2.88 -6.24 -6.80
CA ILE A 245 -3.59 -7.29 -7.55
C ILE A 245 -4.31 -8.25 -6.61
N VAL A 246 -3.62 -8.69 -5.56
CA VAL A 246 -4.19 -9.54 -4.53
C VAL A 246 -5.38 -8.84 -3.85
N GLY A 247 -5.20 -7.57 -3.44
CA GLY A 247 -6.25 -6.80 -2.79
C GLY A 247 -7.48 -6.57 -3.68
N ALA A 248 -7.27 -6.20 -4.94
CA ALA A 248 -8.35 -6.07 -5.93
C ALA A 248 -9.14 -7.38 -6.10
N SER A 249 -8.43 -8.49 -6.26
CA SER A 249 -9.05 -9.81 -6.35
C SER A 249 -9.86 -10.18 -5.12
N LYS A 250 -9.38 -9.79 -3.92
CA LYS A 250 -10.06 -10.10 -2.65
C LYS A 250 -11.43 -9.43 -2.55
N VAL A 251 -11.56 -8.23 -3.09
CA VAL A 251 -12.84 -7.49 -3.09
C VAL A 251 -13.64 -7.65 -4.38
N GLY A 252 -13.19 -8.48 -5.32
CA GLY A 252 -13.91 -8.81 -6.54
C GLY A 252 -13.94 -7.71 -7.60
N ILE A 253 -12.99 -6.77 -7.58
CA ILE A 253 -12.82 -5.78 -8.66
C ILE A 253 -11.73 -6.23 -9.64
N SER A 254 -11.78 -5.68 -10.86
CA SER A 254 -10.74 -5.95 -11.86
C SER A 254 -9.40 -5.37 -11.46
N SER A 255 -8.32 -5.99 -11.94
CA SER A 255 -6.95 -5.61 -11.64
C SER A 255 -6.12 -5.37 -12.90
N CYS A 256 -5.27 -4.36 -12.88
CA CYS A 256 -4.35 -4.01 -13.96
C CYS A 256 -2.95 -3.77 -13.40
N LEU A 257 -2.01 -4.62 -13.80
CA LEU A 257 -0.62 -4.49 -13.37
C LEU A 257 0.16 -3.58 -14.32
N VAL A 258 0.85 -2.58 -13.76
CA VAL A 258 1.84 -1.77 -14.50
C VAL A 258 3.18 -2.50 -14.41
N MET A 259 3.57 -3.13 -15.52
CA MET A 259 4.79 -3.93 -15.60
C MET A 259 6.05 -3.06 -15.68
N GLY A 260 7.18 -3.59 -15.19
CA GLY A 260 8.48 -2.92 -15.26
C GLY A 260 8.73 -1.89 -14.15
N ARG A 261 7.93 -1.91 -13.10
CA ARG A 261 8.08 -1.11 -11.88
C ARG A 261 8.57 -2.03 -10.73
N ASN A 262 7.70 -2.27 -9.76
CA ASN A 262 7.99 -3.20 -8.68
C ASN A 262 7.98 -4.66 -9.16
N MET A 263 7.11 -4.99 -10.12
CA MET A 263 7.08 -6.29 -10.77
C MET A 263 7.94 -6.31 -12.04
N ARG A 264 8.78 -7.34 -12.17
CA ARG A 264 9.67 -7.57 -13.32
C ARG A 264 9.13 -8.67 -14.22
N GLU A 265 9.35 -8.51 -15.53
CA GLU A 265 8.90 -9.48 -16.55
C GLU A 265 9.45 -10.88 -16.31
N GLU A 266 10.74 -10.96 -15.95
CA GLU A 266 11.47 -12.23 -15.81
C GLU A 266 10.94 -13.10 -14.68
N SER A 267 10.46 -12.49 -13.59
CA SER A 267 9.94 -13.23 -12.42
C SER A 267 8.41 -13.31 -12.37
N PHE A 268 7.71 -12.62 -13.27
CA PHE A 268 6.26 -12.47 -13.21
C PHE A 268 5.49 -13.79 -13.12
N LYS A 269 5.81 -14.75 -13.99
CA LYS A 269 5.10 -16.04 -14.02
C LYS A 269 5.29 -16.83 -12.73
N ASP A 270 6.52 -16.89 -12.24
CA ASP A 270 6.86 -17.60 -11.00
C ASP A 270 6.21 -16.95 -9.79
N ASP A 271 6.24 -15.61 -9.74
CA ASP A 271 5.63 -14.85 -8.65
C ASP A 271 4.10 -14.99 -8.64
N CYS A 272 3.44 -14.99 -9.81
CA CYS A 272 2.01 -15.32 -9.93
C CYS A 272 1.71 -16.74 -9.46
N GLN A 273 2.55 -17.71 -9.82
CA GLN A 273 2.35 -19.09 -9.39
C GLN A 273 2.50 -19.24 -7.87
N VAL A 274 3.49 -18.61 -7.27
CA VAL A 274 3.75 -18.67 -5.82
C VAL A 274 2.59 -18.04 -5.03
N LEU A 275 2.12 -16.87 -5.45
CA LEU A 275 1.04 -16.18 -4.75
C LEU A 275 -0.36 -16.72 -5.11
N GLY A 276 -0.51 -17.43 -6.22
CA GLY A 276 -1.80 -17.93 -6.69
C GLY A 276 -2.69 -16.86 -7.33
N PHE A 277 -2.11 -15.73 -7.75
CA PHE A 277 -2.82 -14.60 -8.35
C PHE A 277 -2.21 -14.17 -9.67
N THR A 278 -3.08 -13.73 -10.58
CA THR A 278 -2.70 -13.21 -11.90
C THR A 278 -3.57 -11.97 -12.15
N PRO A 279 -3.01 -10.83 -12.59
CA PRO A 279 -3.83 -9.66 -12.93
C PRO A 279 -4.73 -9.94 -14.12
N ASP A 280 -5.90 -9.29 -14.19
CA ASP A 280 -6.78 -9.37 -15.36
C ASP A 280 -6.13 -8.70 -16.57
N TYR A 281 -5.48 -7.57 -16.34
CA TYR A 281 -4.81 -6.78 -17.38
C TYR A 281 -3.36 -6.47 -17.00
N ILE A 282 -2.52 -6.31 -18.04
CA ILE A 282 -1.14 -5.86 -17.91
C ILE A 282 -0.92 -4.73 -18.91
N ILE A 283 -0.35 -3.63 -18.43
CA ILE A 283 0.11 -2.50 -19.24
C ILE A 283 1.60 -2.24 -19.01
N SER A 284 2.29 -1.70 -19.99
CA SER A 284 3.71 -1.29 -19.87
C SER A 284 3.89 0.12 -19.31
N GLY A 285 2.83 0.92 -19.27
CA GLY A 285 2.80 2.32 -18.84
C GLY A 285 1.54 3.00 -19.32
N PHE A 286 1.49 4.32 -19.19
CA PHE A 286 0.30 5.15 -19.52
C PHE A 286 0.37 5.83 -20.89
N GLU A 287 1.35 5.49 -21.72
CA GLU A 287 1.50 6.01 -23.09
C GLU A 287 0.66 5.24 -24.11
#